data_059ae5a4f8cf6fbde6065376f91aa578
#
_entry.id   059ae5a4f8cf6fbde6065376f91aa578
#
_cell.length_a   1.000
_cell.length_b   1.000
_cell.length_c   1.000
_cell.angle_alpha   90.00
_cell.angle_beta   90.00
_cell.angle_gamma   90.00
#
_symmetry.space_group_name_H-M   'P 1'
#
loop_
_entity.id
_entity.type
_entity.pdbx_description
1 polymer ?
#
loop_
_entity_poly.entity_id
_entity_poly.type
_entity_poly.pdbx_seq_one_letter_code
_entity_poly.pdbx_strand_id
1 'polypeptide(L)'
;MTIRYFSLGRFAMREAFSLIGVGAGDLVMLPSYICRDVLASVNERGAKPIFYDVDSNLQPKFLDPETKSKAIIAVNYFGFPQNLEEFEKYARSCGSVIVEDNAHGLLSRDENGNLLGQRTDFGITSFRKTIRTPD
;
A
#
# COMPACT_ATOMS: atom_id res chain seq x y z
N MET A 1 -13.49 -6.81 -10.65
CA MET A 1 -12.44 -5.79 -10.37
C MET A 1 -12.91 -4.45 -10.91
N THR A 2 -12.87 -3.39 -10.10
CA THR A 2 -13.19 -2.01 -10.52
C THR A 2 -11.91 -1.22 -10.66
N ILE A 3 -11.69 -0.56 -11.80
CA ILE A 3 -10.52 0.29 -12.03
C ILE A 3 -10.95 1.75 -12.02
N ARG A 4 -10.20 2.59 -11.33
CA ARG A 4 -10.37 4.04 -11.30
C ARG A 4 -9.07 4.73 -11.68
N TYR A 5 -9.15 5.86 -12.39
CA TYR A 5 -7.99 6.61 -12.86
C TYR A 5 -7.88 7.95 -12.14
N PHE A 6 -6.66 8.32 -11.78
CA PHE A 6 -6.33 9.54 -11.07
C PHE A 6 -5.10 10.19 -11.69
N SER A 7 -5.01 11.50 -11.62
CA SER A 7 -3.86 12.25 -12.14
C SER A 7 -2.56 11.98 -11.36
N LEU A 8 -2.67 11.64 -10.07
CA LEU A 8 -1.52 11.34 -9.20
C LEU A 8 -1.82 10.13 -8.28
N GLY A 9 -0.78 9.34 -8.01
CA GLY A 9 -0.88 8.18 -7.10
C GLY A 9 -1.39 8.52 -5.70
N ARG A 10 -1.03 9.70 -5.16
CA ARG A 10 -1.55 10.16 -3.86
C ARG A 10 -3.08 10.34 -3.85
N PHE A 11 -3.68 10.75 -4.96
CA PHE A 11 -5.14 10.86 -5.05
C PHE A 11 -5.80 9.48 -5.13
N ALA A 12 -5.17 8.54 -5.83
CA ALA A 12 -5.61 7.14 -5.82
C ALA A 12 -5.53 6.52 -4.41
N MET A 13 -4.42 6.79 -3.69
CA MET A 13 -4.24 6.31 -2.31
C MET A 13 -5.28 6.91 -1.37
N ARG A 14 -5.54 8.22 -1.47
CA ARG A 14 -6.59 8.89 -0.68
C ARG A 14 -7.97 8.30 -0.95
N GLU A 15 -8.28 7.99 -2.20
CA GLU A 15 -9.55 7.34 -2.57
C GLU A 15 -9.64 5.93 -1.99
N ALA A 16 -8.57 5.14 -2.07
CA ALA A 16 -8.52 3.81 -1.44
C ALA A 16 -8.81 3.91 0.06
N PHE A 17 -8.16 4.83 0.77
CA PHE A 17 -8.44 5.08 2.19
C PHE A 17 -9.89 5.50 2.45
N SER A 18 -10.48 6.31 1.55
CA SER A 18 -11.89 6.69 1.64
C SER A 18 -12.81 5.49 1.53
N LEU A 19 -12.56 4.60 0.57
CA LEU A 19 -13.36 3.39 0.35
C LEU A 19 -13.22 2.37 1.50
N ILE A 20 -12.03 2.28 2.10
CA ILE A 20 -11.79 1.48 3.31
C ILE A 20 -12.49 2.07 4.53
N GLY A 21 -12.85 3.35 4.49
CA GLY A 21 -13.43 4.09 5.61
C GLY A 21 -12.38 4.57 6.62
N VAL A 22 -11.14 4.79 6.18
CA VAL A 22 -10.09 5.41 7.00
C VAL A 22 -10.47 6.86 7.30
N GLY A 23 -10.41 7.27 8.55
CA GLY A 23 -10.75 8.61 9.00
C GLY A 23 -10.07 9.01 10.30
N ALA A 24 -10.58 10.09 10.92
CA ALA A 24 -10.03 10.63 12.16
C ALA A 24 -10.01 9.58 13.28
N GLY A 25 -8.85 9.43 13.92
CA GLY A 25 -8.62 8.47 14.99
C GLY A 25 -8.16 7.08 14.53
N ASP A 26 -8.30 6.74 13.26
CA ASP A 26 -7.79 5.48 12.72
C ASP A 26 -6.26 5.51 12.60
N LEU A 27 -5.64 4.32 12.70
CA LEU A 27 -4.23 4.11 12.44
C LEU A 27 -4.06 3.49 11.05
N VAL A 28 -3.05 3.94 10.32
CA VAL A 28 -2.62 3.35 9.04
C VAL A 28 -1.16 2.94 9.18
N MET A 29 -0.89 1.66 8.95
CA MET A 29 0.46 1.09 9.07
C MET A 29 1.21 1.20 7.75
N LEU A 30 2.39 1.81 7.80
CA LEU A 30 3.26 2.12 6.66
C LEU A 30 4.65 1.55 6.90
N PRO A 31 5.40 1.20 5.86
CA PRO A 31 6.82 0.95 6.03
C PRO A 31 7.56 2.24 6.42
N SER A 32 8.60 2.13 7.24
CA SER A 32 9.44 3.28 7.61
C SER A 32 10.16 3.89 6.40
N TYR A 33 10.41 3.10 5.36
CA TYR A 33 10.94 3.55 4.07
C TYR A 33 9.80 3.85 3.10
N ILE A 34 9.23 5.05 3.18
CA ILE A 34 8.07 5.45 2.37
C ILE A 34 8.18 6.89 1.87
N CYS A 35 7.60 7.20 0.72
CA CYS A 35 7.56 8.55 0.20
C CYS A 35 6.53 9.43 0.96
N ARG A 36 6.80 10.75 0.97
CA ARG A 36 5.95 11.74 1.65
C ARG A 36 4.52 11.81 1.12
N ASP A 37 4.30 11.47 -0.13
CA ASP A 37 2.96 11.52 -0.76
C ASP A 37 1.99 10.53 -0.12
N VAL A 38 2.48 9.37 0.32
CA VAL A 38 1.65 8.40 1.05
C VAL A 38 1.29 8.94 2.43
N LEU A 39 2.26 9.55 3.15
CA LEU A 39 1.99 10.22 4.43
C LEU A 39 0.96 11.34 4.29
N ALA A 40 1.07 12.15 3.24
CA ALA A 40 0.09 13.21 2.97
C ALA A 40 -1.32 12.62 2.81
N SER A 41 -1.45 11.50 2.10
CA SER A 41 -2.75 10.82 1.90
C SER A 41 -3.38 10.32 3.21
N VAL A 42 -2.57 9.84 4.16
CA VAL A 42 -3.02 9.44 5.50
C VAL A 42 -3.49 10.66 6.29
N ASN A 43 -2.67 11.71 6.33
CA ASN A 43 -2.95 12.94 7.08
C ASN A 43 -4.21 13.65 6.55
N GLU A 44 -4.42 13.70 5.24
CA GLU A 44 -5.62 14.27 4.61
C GLU A 44 -6.92 13.56 5.01
N ARG A 45 -6.83 12.30 5.48
CA ARG A 45 -7.96 11.55 6.05
C ARG A 45 -8.15 11.79 7.56
N GLY A 46 -7.25 12.58 8.19
CA GLY A 46 -7.23 12.76 9.65
C GLY A 46 -6.76 11.51 10.42
N ALA A 47 -6.26 10.52 9.73
CA ALA A 47 -5.71 9.30 10.34
C ALA A 47 -4.26 9.52 10.79
N LYS A 48 -3.76 8.62 11.64
CA LYS A 48 -2.40 8.67 12.17
C LYS A 48 -1.54 7.59 11.52
N PRO A 49 -0.38 7.92 10.94
CA PRO A 49 0.57 6.93 10.46
C PRO A 49 1.27 6.24 11.62
N ILE A 50 1.42 4.93 11.54
CA ILE A 50 2.32 4.13 12.36
C ILE A 50 3.24 3.35 11.43
N PHE A 51 4.42 2.95 11.91
CA PHE A 51 5.46 2.45 11.02
C PHE A 51 5.94 1.07 11.42
N TYR A 52 6.18 0.22 10.42
CA TYR A 52 6.96 -1.00 10.53
C TYR A 52 8.31 -0.84 9.84
N ASP A 53 9.34 -1.49 10.37
CA ASP A 53 10.66 -1.50 9.75
C ASP A 53 10.75 -2.53 8.63
N VAL A 54 11.57 -2.22 7.64
CA VAL A 54 11.94 -3.17 6.58
C VAL A 54 13.38 -3.65 6.76
N ASP A 55 13.65 -4.85 6.28
CA ASP A 55 14.98 -5.45 6.25
C ASP A 55 15.80 -4.99 5.01
N SER A 56 16.96 -5.59 4.80
CA SER A 56 17.82 -5.31 3.63
C SER A 56 17.19 -5.72 2.29
N ASN A 57 16.20 -6.59 2.31
CA ASN A 57 15.43 -7.01 1.13
C ASN A 57 14.12 -6.23 0.97
N LEU A 58 13.93 -5.19 1.80
CA LEU A 58 12.74 -4.35 1.83
C LEU A 58 11.45 -5.11 2.18
N GLN A 59 11.59 -6.25 2.87
CA GLN A 59 10.48 -7.00 3.46
C GLN A 59 10.22 -6.52 4.89
N PRO A 60 8.99 -6.65 5.44
CA PRO A 60 8.73 -6.28 6.82
C PRO A 60 9.56 -7.13 7.79
N LYS A 61 10.26 -6.48 8.75
CA LYS A 61 10.98 -7.20 9.80
C LYS A 61 10.04 -7.84 10.80
N PHE A 62 9.00 -7.11 11.19
CA PHE A 62 8.00 -7.54 12.15
C PHE A 62 6.75 -6.68 12.02
N LEU A 63 5.60 -7.34 11.99
CA LEU A 63 4.27 -6.70 12.06
C LEU A 63 3.63 -7.08 13.39
N ASP A 64 3.60 -6.14 14.34
CA ASP A 64 3.10 -6.37 15.68
C ASP A 64 1.57 -6.60 15.67
N PRO A 65 1.07 -7.80 16.00
CA PRO A 65 -0.36 -8.11 15.98
C PRO A 65 -1.16 -7.38 17.06
N GLU A 66 -0.50 -6.86 18.10
CA GLU A 66 -1.15 -6.07 19.15
C GLU A 66 -1.41 -4.62 18.70
N THR A 67 -0.64 -4.12 17.74
CA THR A 67 -0.81 -2.80 17.17
C THR A 67 -1.84 -2.84 16.05
N LYS A 68 -3.11 -2.53 16.34
CA LYS A 68 -4.20 -2.59 15.36
C LYS A 68 -4.22 -1.38 14.44
N SER A 69 -4.26 -1.61 13.14
CA SER A 69 -4.47 -0.56 12.14
C SER A 69 -5.71 -0.82 11.28
N LYS A 70 -6.29 0.23 10.73
CA LYS A 70 -7.43 0.15 9.80
C LYS A 70 -6.99 -0.32 8.42
N ALA A 71 -5.80 0.12 8.00
CA ALA A 71 -5.17 -0.30 6.75
C ALA A 71 -3.67 -0.49 6.96
N ILE A 72 -3.07 -1.38 6.16
CA ILE A 72 -1.63 -1.59 6.07
C ILE A 72 -1.18 -1.51 4.62
N ILE A 73 -0.07 -0.81 4.36
CA ILE A 73 0.48 -0.62 3.02
C ILE A 73 1.63 -1.59 2.78
N ALA A 74 1.48 -2.44 1.75
CA ALA A 74 2.54 -3.29 1.23
C ALA A 74 3.13 -2.64 -0.03
N VAL A 75 4.39 -2.20 0.02
CA VAL A 75 5.04 -1.49 -1.09
C VAL A 75 5.88 -2.44 -1.93
N ASN A 76 5.57 -2.58 -3.21
CA ASN A 76 6.39 -3.31 -4.19
C ASN A 76 7.53 -2.41 -4.65
N TYR A 77 8.58 -2.31 -3.83
CA TYR A 77 9.72 -1.45 -4.10
C TYR A 77 10.38 -1.83 -5.43
N PHE A 78 10.59 -0.83 -6.29
CA PHE A 78 11.24 -0.98 -7.59
C PHE A 78 10.59 -2.02 -8.50
N GLY A 79 9.34 -2.41 -8.24
CA GLY A 79 8.63 -3.43 -9.01
C GLY A 79 8.91 -4.87 -8.57
N PHE A 80 9.60 -5.07 -7.45
CA PHE A 80 9.77 -6.40 -6.84
C PHE A 80 8.61 -6.71 -5.89
N PRO A 81 8.08 -7.95 -5.92
CA PRO A 81 6.92 -8.31 -5.12
C PRO A 81 7.24 -8.35 -3.63
N GLN A 82 6.34 -7.81 -2.83
CA GLN A 82 6.30 -8.13 -1.41
C GLN A 82 5.79 -9.57 -1.21
N ASN A 83 6.34 -10.26 -0.23
CA ASN A 83 5.73 -11.46 0.30
C ASN A 83 4.50 -11.03 1.13
N LEU A 84 3.31 -11.36 0.65
CA LEU A 84 2.06 -10.95 1.29
C LEU A 84 1.67 -11.81 2.50
N GLU A 85 2.31 -12.95 2.75
CA GLU A 85 1.95 -13.87 3.83
C GLU A 85 1.94 -13.20 5.21
N GLU A 86 2.98 -12.43 5.54
CA GLU A 86 3.05 -11.70 6.82
C GLU A 86 2.01 -10.60 6.91
N PHE A 87 1.74 -9.90 5.81
CA PHE A 87 0.68 -8.88 5.75
C PHE A 87 -0.70 -9.49 5.93
N GLU A 88 -0.99 -10.62 5.31
CA GLU A 88 -2.25 -11.34 5.45
C GLU A 88 -2.45 -11.87 6.86
N LYS A 89 -1.40 -12.41 7.47
CA LYS A 89 -1.41 -12.86 8.86
C LYS A 89 -1.74 -11.70 9.81
N TYR A 90 -1.06 -10.57 9.63
CA TYR A 90 -1.34 -9.35 10.40
C TYR A 90 -2.78 -8.88 10.16
N ALA A 91 -3.20 -8.76 8.90
CA ALA A 91 -4.54 -8.29 8.54
C ALA A 91 -5.64 -9.17 9.17
N ARG A 92 -5.47 -10.50 9.15
CA ARG A 92 -6.40 -11.42 9.80
C ARG A 92 -6.45 -11.25 11.33
N SER A 93 -5.34 -10.87 11.98
CA SER A 93 -5.29 -10.71 13.44
C SER A 93 -6.06 -9.48 13.94
N CYS A 94 -6.16 -8.43 13.14
CA CYS A 94 -6.74 -7.15 13.57
C CYS A 94 -7.82 -6.58 12.65
N GLY A 95 -8.17 -7.26 11.54
CA GLY A 95 -9.16 -6.79 10.58
C GLY A 95 -8.67 -5.64 9.70
N SER A 96 -7.35 -5.50 9.55
CA SER A 96 -6.74 -4.47 8.68
C SER A 96 -6.97 -4.79 7.21
N VAL A 97 -7.16 -3.76 6.38
CA VAL A 97 -7.24 -3.91 4.91
C VAL A 97 -5.84 -3.71 4.33
N ILE A 98 -5.41 -4.62 3.44
CA ILE A 98 -4.13 -4.50 2.77
C ILE A 98 -4.29 -3.65 1.51
N VAL A 99 -3.46 -2.62 1.39
CA VAL A 99 -3.32 -1.82 0.17
C VAL A 99 -1.96 -2.10 -0.45
N GLU A 100 -1.94 -2.64 -1.65
CA GLU A 100 -0.72 -2.94 -2.39
C GLU A 100 -0.28 -1.71 -3.18
N ASP A 101 0.80 -1.05 -2.75
CA ASP A 101 1.39 0.07 -3.50
C ASP A 101 2.37 -0.47 -4.54
N ASN A 102 1.90 -0.54 -5.77
CA ASN A 102 2.65 -0.96 -6.94
C ASN A 102 3.02 0.22 -7.86
N ALA A 103 3.31 1.38 -7.30
CA ALA A 103 3.60 2.57 -8.09
C ALA A 103 4.87 2.43 -8.97
N HIS A 104 5.76 1.47 -8.69
CA HIS A 104 7.00 1.22 -9.44
C HIS A 104 6.94 -0.01 -10.35
N GLY A 105 5.90 -0.84 -10.25
CA GLY A 105 5.87 -2.17 -10.84
C GLY A 105 4.78 -2.37 -11.91
N LEU A 106 4.54 -1.38 -12.78
CA LEU A 106 3.58 -1.56 -13.88
C LEU A 106 3.94 -2.81 -14.69
N LEU A 107 2.99 -3.75 -14.81
CA LEU A 107 3.10 -5.05 -15.48
C LEU A 107 4.06 -6.04 -14.81
N SER A 108 4.68 -5.70 -13.68
CA SER A 108 5.46 -6.65 -12.89
C SER A 108 4.56 -7.75 -12.33
N ARG A 109 5.12 -8.94 -12.18
CA ARG A 109 4.42 -10.12 -11.68
C ARG A 109 5.20 -10.77 -10.55
N ASP A 110 4.50 -11.47 -9.68
CA ASP A 110 5.12 -12.37 -8.71
C ASP A 110 5.55 -13.70 -9.36
N GLU A 111 6.15 -14.58 -8.57
CA GLU A 111 6.61 -15.92 -9.00
C GLU A 111 5.49 -16.84 -9.51
N ASN A 112 4.24 -16.59 -9.09
CA ASN A 112 3.05 -17.31 -9.52
C ASN A 112 2.40 -16.68 -10.77
N GLY A 113 2.97 -15.63 -11.33
CA GLY A 113 2.47 -14.94 -12.51
C GLY A 113 1.35 -13.93 -12.22
N ASN A 114 1.01 -13.64 -10.96
CA ASN A 114 -0.01 -12.66 -10.60
C ASN A 114 0.53 -11.23 -10.81
N LEU A 115 -0.28 -10.36 -11.40
CA LEU A 115 0.08 -8.95 -11.55
C LEU A 115 0.19 -8.25 -10.19
N LEU A 116 1.30 -7.56 -9.96
CA LEU A 116 1.45 -6.72 -8.78
C LEU A 116 0.45 -5.58 -8.82
N GLY A 117 -0.09 -5.23 -7.65
CA GLY A 117 -1.18 -4.27 -7.52
C GLY A 117 -2.58 -4.88 -7.74
N GLN A 118 -2.68 -6.20 -7.92
CA GLN A 118 -3.94 -6.93 -8.06
C GLN A 118 -4.05 -8.13 -7.10
N ARG A 119 -3.13 -8.25 -6.15
CA ARG A 119 -3.04 -9.39 -5.24
C ARG A 119 -3.78 -9.19 -3.93
N THR A 120 -4.29 -7.98 -3.69
CA THR A 120 -5.03 -7.57 -2.48
C THR A 120 -6.31 -6.84 -2.85
N ASP A 121 -7.12 -6.46 -1.84
CA ASP A 121 -8.40 -5.77 -2.07
C ASP A 121 -8.24 -4.41 -2.77
N PHE A 122 -7.13 -3.72 -2.51
CA PHE A 122 -6.80 -2.43 -3.12
C PHE A 122 -5.37 -2.44 -3.66
N GLY A 123 -5.20 -2.02 -4.91
CA GLY A 123 -3.89 -1.84 -5.52
C GLY A 123 -3.75 -0.48 -6.18
N ILE A 124 -2.58 0.13 -6.01
CA ILE A 124 -2.23 1.41 -6.62
C ILE A 124 -1.10 1.19 -7.62
N THR A 125 -1.33 1.57 -8.87
CA THR A 125 -0.31 1.45 -9.93
C THR A 125 -0.13 2.79 -10.62
N SER A 126 1.11 3.15 -10.95
CA SER A 126 1.42 4.40 -11.65
C SER A 126 1.92 4.12 -13.06
N PHE A 127 1.18 4.58 -14.06
CA PHE A 127 1.59 4.50 -15.47
C PHE A 127 2.77 5.44 -15.75
N ARG A 128 2.73 6.66 -15.21
CA ARG A 128 3.71 7.72 -15.46
C ARG A 128 5.16 7.34 -15.13
N LYS A 129 5.36 6.48 -14.12
CA LYS A 129 6.72 6.05 -13.70
C LYS A 129 7.35 5.05 -14.67
N THR A 130 6.55 4.40 -15.50
CA THR A 130 7.01 3.33 -16.41
C THR A 130 6.78 3.68 -17.87
N ILE A 131 5.65 4.31 -18.18
CA ILE A 131 5.29 4.73 -19.52
C ILE A 131 5.38 6.25 -19.59
N ARG A 132 6.04 6.77 -20.64
CA ARG A 132 6.10 8.20 -20.90
C ARG A 132 4.68 8.67 -21.28
N THR A 133 3.94 9.26 -20.34
CA THR A 133 2.66 9.90 -20.62
C THR A 133 2.89 11.41 -20.80
N PRO A 134 2.21 12.06 -21.75
CA PRO A 134 2.18 13.52 -21.79
C PRO A 134 1.64 14.06 -20.46
N ASP A 135 2.18 15.20 -20.03
CA ASP A 135 1.67 15.95 -18.88
C ASP A 135 0.30 16.55 -19.18
#